data_6e5606836a57963dda95c0bc278ad260
#
_entry.id   6e5606836a57963dda95c0bc278ad260
#
_cell.length_a   1.000
_cell.length_b   1.000
_cell.length_c   1.000
_cell.angle_alpha   90.00
_cell.angle_beta   90.00
_cell.angle_gamma   90.00
#
_symmetry.space_group_name_H-M   'P 1'
#
loop_
_entity.id
_entity.type
_entity.pdbx_description
1 polymer ?
#
loop_
_entity_poly.entity_id
_entity_poly.type
_entity_poly.pdbx_seq_one_letter_code
_entity_poly.pdbx_strand_id
1 'polypeptide(L)'
;KALQYAISEVSGQYDYVVVLDADNIVETDFLHRLNILLKEGYKAVQCHRCAKNSDSSVSVLDGVSEEINNTLFRKAHNLIGLSSALIGSGMCFDYSWFSSHVTKLTTAGEDRELEVFLLREGIYIKYADDILVFDEKVSNADNFQRQRQRWMSAQVNCFLSMLRHLPEAVIRLNINYIDKTIQQMLIPRSMLLLFLLFMSLVMSAAAPWWSIKWWSLLVLTGLSLFLAIPARLRTKSVFSKVGTLLRLSIKMARNVRHIDHKNEDFIHTDHK
;
A
#
# COMPACT_ATOMS: atom_id res chain seq x y z
N LYS A 1 -10.24 16.59 2.95
CA LYS A 1 -11.18 17.70 2.60
C LYS A 1 -12.28 17.23 1.65
N ALA A 2 -11.98 16.56 0.50
CA ALA A 2 -13.02 16.11 -0.44
C ALA A 2 -14.00 15.12 0.20
N LEU A 3 -13.50 14.08 0.87
CA LEU A 3 -14.34 13.10 1.55
C LEU A 3 -15.18 13.73 2.68
N GLN A 4 -14.60 14.66 3.45
CA GLN A 4 -15.30 15.39 4.51
C GLN A 4 -16.45 16.24 3.93
N TYR A 5 -16.17 16.96 2.86
CA TYR A 5 -17.16 17.77 2.17
C TYR A 5 -18.28 16.88 1.58
N ALA A 6 -17.92 15.80 0.89
CA ALA A 6 -18.91 14.89 0.32
C ALA A 6 -19.87 14.35 1.39
N ILE A 7 -19.37 13.93 2.55
CA ILE A 7 -20.21 13.43 3.64
C ILE A 7 -21.09 14.54 4.24
N SER A 8 -20.62 15.80 4.28
CA SER A 8 -21.45 16.92 4.79
C SER A 8 -22.61 17.28 3.87
N GLU A 9 -22.48 17.02 2.56
CA GLU A 9 -23.54 17.32 1.57
C GLU A 9 -24.54 16.18 1.37
N VAL A 10 -24.13 14.96 1.74
CA VAL A 10 -24.99 13.77 1.55
C VAL A 10 -26.07 13.73 2.63
N SER A 11 -27.34 13.83 2.22
CA SER A 11 -28.50 13.65 3.09
C SER A 11 -29.18 12.31 2.76
N GLY A 12 -29.25 11.42 3.72
CA GLY A 12 -29.91 10.12 3.57
C GLY A 12 -29.38 9.06 4.53
N GLN A 13 -30.03 7.92 4.55
CA GLN A 13 -29.58 6.73 5.27
C GLN A 13 -28.95 5.78 4.27
N TYR A 14 -27.70 5.44 4.51
CA TYR A 14 -26.95 4.50 3.70
C TYR A 14 -26.33 3.45 4.61
N ASP A 15 -26.19 2.21 4.10
CA ASP A 15 -25.55 1.14 4.84
C ASP A 15 -24.03 1.21 4.69
N TYR A 16 -23.57 1.52 3.49
CA TYR A 16 -22.14 1.54 3.16
C TYR A 16 -21.75 2.73 2.28
N VAL A 17 -20.48 3.06 2.32
CA VAL A 17 -19.83 4.04 1.43
C VAL A 17 -18.69 3.37 0.69
N VAL A 18 -18.57 3.64 -0.61
CA VAL A 18 -17.45 3.19 -1.46
C VAL A 18 -16.64 4.41 -1.87
N VAL A 19 -15.33 4.33 -1.66
CA VAL A 19 -14.37 5.37 -2.05
C VAL A 19 -13.61 4.90 -3.29
N LEU A 20 -13.73 5.66 -4.37
CA LEU A 20 -13.05 5.44 -5.65
C LEU A 20 -12.37 6.74 -6.07
N ASP A 21 -11.20 6.65 -6.69
CA ASP A 21 -10.57 7.79 -7.35
C ASP A 21 -11.32 8.13 -8.65
N ALA A 22 -11.27 9.40 -9.08
CA ALA A 22 -12.06 9.90 -10.20
C ALA A 22 -11.71 9.24 -11.55
N ASP A 23 -10.52 8.65 -11.67
CA ASP A 23 -10.01 7.96 -12.85
C ASP A 23 -10.18 6.44 -12.82
N ASN A 24 -10.75 5.92 -11.72
CA ASN A 24 -10.96 4.50 -11.57
C ASN A 24 -12.08 3.97 -12.46
N ILE A 25 -11.88 2.76 -12.96
CA ILE A 25 -12.88 1.99 -13.70
C ILE A 25 -13.15 0.71 -12.90
N VAL A 26 -14.42 0.32 -12.81
CA VAL A 26 -14.84 -0.91 -12.14
C VAL A 26 -15.61 -1.79 -13.12
N GLU A 27 -15.72 -3.09 -12.80
CA GLU A 27 -16.53 -4.04 -13.58
C GLU A 27 -18.03 -3.73 -13.42
N THR A 28 -18.83 -4.13 -14.40
CA THR A 28 -20.29 -3.84 -14.43
C THR A 28 -21.04 -4.45 -13.27
N ASP A 29 -20.55 -5.55 -12.72
CA ASP A 29 -21.14 -6.28 -11.57
C ASP A 29 -20.47 -5.93 -10.23
N PHE A 30 -19.56 -4.94 -10.20
CA PHE A 30 -18.80 -4.52 -9.03
C PHE A 30 -19.68 -4.32 -7.77
N LEU A 31 -20.70 -3.48 -7.87
CA LEU A 31 -21.59 -3.21 -6.73
C LEU A 31 -22.38 -4.46 -6.30
N HIS A 32 -22.77 -5.31 -7.24
CA HIS A 32 -23.48 -6.55 -6.93
C HIS A 32 -22.58 -7.51 -6.14
N ARG A 33 -21.35 -7.73 -6.59
CA ARG A 33 -20.38 -8.61 -5.91
C ARG A 33 -19.99 -8.06 -4.55
N LEU A 34 -19.76 -6.74 -4.46
CA LEU A 34 -19.46 -6.08 -3.20
C LEU A 34 -20.61 -6.22 -2.20
N ASN A 35 -21.86 -6.03 -2.65
CA ASN A 35 -23.03 -6.20 -1.80
C ASN A 35 -23.19 -7.64 -1.28
N ILE A 36 -22.85 -8.66 -2.08
CA ILE A 36 -22.84 -10.05 -1.62
C ILE A 36 -21.81 -10.23 -0.48
N LEU A 37 -20.62 -9.71 -0.65
CA LEU A 37 -19.55 -9.80 0.36
C LEU A 37 -19.92 -9.05 1.66
N LEU A 38 -20.54 -7.87 1.54
CA LEU A 38 -20.95 -7.06 2.69
C LEU A 38 -22.08 -7.71 3.52
N LYS A 39 -22.90 -8.59 2.93
CA LYS A 39 -23.88 -9.39 3.68
C LYS A 39 -23.24 -10.36 4.68
N GLU A 40 -21.93 -10.64 4.54
CA GLU A 40 -21.19 -11.41 5.54
C GLU A 40 -20.88 -10.59 6.82
N GLY A 41 -21.23 -9.29 6.85
CA GLY A 41 -21.13 -8.41 8.02
C GLY A 41 -19.79 -7.68 8.17
N TYR A 42 -18.97 -7.63 7.13
CA TYR A 42 -17.73 -6.85 7.16
C TYR A 42 -18.02 -5.35 7.21
N LYS A 43 -17.37 -4.64 8.15
CA LYS A 43 -17.45 -3.18 8.29
C LYS A 43 -16.46 -2.43 7.41
N ALA A 44 -15.41 -3.09 6.96
CA ALA A 44 -14.39 -2.51 6.10
C ALA A 44 -13.89 -3.54 5.08
N VAL A 45 -13.87 -3.15 3.82
CA VAL A 45 -13.41 -3.97 2.70
C VAL A 45 -12.44 -3.17 1.83
N GLN A 46 -11.34 -3.79 1.44
CA GLN A 46 -10.44 -3.30 0.39
C GLN A 46 -10.62 -4.17 -0.85
N CYS A 47 -11.07 -3.58 -1.95
CA CYS A 47 -11.16 -4.25 -3.25
C CYS A 47 -9.76 -4.37 -3.90
N HIS A 48 -9.62 -5.27 -4.86
CA HIS A 48 -8.37 -5.51 -5.57
C HIS A 48 -8.12 -4.40 -6.59
N ARG A 49 -7.23 -3.48 -6.24
CA ARG A 49 -6.78 -2.44 -7.16
C ARG A 49 -5.68 -2.99 -8.08
N CYS A 50 -5.86 -2.82 -9.39
CA CYS A 50 -4.93 -3.26 -10.42
C CYS A 50 -4.66 -2.15 -11.45
N ALA A 51 -3.57 -2.29 -12.22
CA ALA A 51 -3.19 -1.30 -13.22
C ALA A 51 -4.17 -1.33 -14.41
N LYS A 52 -4.67 -0.15 -14.81
CA LYS A 52 -5.47 0.09 -16.01
C LYS A 52 -4.59 0.19 -17.25
N ASN A 53 -3.39 0.78 -17.13
CA ASN A 53 -2.46 1.02 -18.21
C ASN A 53 -1.12 0.28 -18.04
N SER A 54 -0.44 0.03 -19.16
CA SER A 54 0.88 -0.63 -19.24
C SER A 54 1.73 -0.06 -20.37
N ASP A 55 1.57 1.21 -20.66
CA ASP A 55 2.11 1.96 -21.79
C ASP A 55 3.59 2.30 -21.63
N SER A 56 4.11 2.35 -20.42
CA SER A 56 5.51 2.65 -20.12
C SER A 56 6.17 1.59 -19.24
N SER A 57 7.52 1.60 -19.20
CA SER A 57 8.24 0.73 -18.25
C SER A 57 7.96 1.09 -16.79
N VAL A 58 7.63 2.36 -16.52
CA VAL A 58 7.31 2.85 -15.17
C VAL A 58 5.94 2.35 -14.74
N SER A 59 4.91 2.51 -15.60
CA SER A 59 3.54 2.04 -15.29
C SER A 59 3.48 0.52 -15.11
N VAL A 60 4.20 -0.26 -15.93
CA VAL A 60 4.30 -1.71 -15.77
C VAL A 60 4.94 -2.08 -14.43
N LEU A 61 6.06 -1.46 -14.06
CA LEU A 61 6.75 -1.75 -12.79
C LEU A 61 5.94 -1.31 -11.59
N ASP A 62 5.20 -0.20 -11.69
CA ASP A 62 4.30 0.26 -10.63
C ASP A 62 3.11 -0.71 -10.46
N GLY A 63 2.51 -1.16 -11.56
CA GLY A 63 1.46 -2.19 -11.52
C GLY A 63 1.95 -3.50 -10.90
N VAL A 64 3.15 -3.99 -11.27
CA VAL A 64 3.76 -5.17 -10.64
C VAL A 64 4.02 -4.94 -9.15
N SER A 65 4.51 -3.75 -8.77
CA SER A 65 4.73 -3.39 -7.38
C SER A 65 3.43 -3.41 -6.57
N GLU A 66 2.33 -2.98 -7.16
CA GLU A 66 1.02 -3.03 -6.53
C GLU A 66 0.52 -4.47 -6.36
N GLU A 67 0.66 -5.32 -7.37
CA GLU A 67 0.28 -6.73 -7.29
C GLU A 67 1.09 -7.50 -6.23
N ILE A 68 2.36 -7.15 -6.03
CA ILE A 68 3.14 -7.69 -4.92
C ILE A 68 2.55 -7.24 -3.56
N ASN A 69 2.09 -5.97 -3.45
CA ASN A 69 1.41 -5.51 -2.23
C ASN A 69 0.06 -6.21 -2.03
N ASN A 70 -0.71 -6.41 -3.11
CA ASN A 70 -1.96 -7.16 -3.08
C ASN A 70 -1.74 -8.58 -2.56
N THR A 71 -0.68 -9.24 -3.01
CA THR A 71 -0.33 -10.59 -2.57
C THR A 71 0.14 -10.60 -1.11
N LEU A 72 1.11 -9.76 -0.74
CA LEU A 72 1.77 -9.82 0.58
C LEU A 72 0.92 -9.18 1.70
N PHE A 73 0.51 -7.91 1.53
CA PHE A 73 -0.07 -7.12 2.61
C PHE A 73 -1.61 -7.14 2.64
N ARG A 74 -2.26 -7.82 1.68
CA ARG A 74 -3.71 -7.95 1.62
C ARG A 74 -4.13 -9.40 1.62
N LYS A 75 -3.92 -10.12 0.50
CA LYS A 75 -4.37 -11.51 0.35
C LYS A 75 -3.72 -12.44 1.39
N ALA A 76 -2.39 -12.44 1.50
CA ALA A 76 -1.68 -13.30 2.45
C ALA A 76 -2.05 -12.96 3.91
N HIS A 77 -2.20 -11.69 4.26
CA HIS A 77 -2.65 -11.27 5.60
C HIS A 77 -4.04 -11.83 5.91
N ASN A 78 -5.00 -11.68 5.02
CA ASN A 78 -6.34 -12.25 5.22
C ASN A 78 -6.33 -13.79 5.32
N LEU A 79 -5.45 -14.48 4.58
CA LEU A 79 -5.32 -15.94 4.66
C LEU A 79 -4.84 -16.42 6.03
N ILE A 80 -4.06 -15.63 6.74
CA ILE A 80 -3.57 -15.96 8.10
C ILE A 80 -4.38 -15.28 9.21
N GLY A 81 -5.53 -14.67 8.88
CA GLY A 81 -6.43 -14.03 9.84
C GLY A 81 -6.06 -12.60 10.24
N LEU A 82 -5.08 -11.97 9.56
CA LEU A 82 -4.72 -10.58 9.77
C LEU A 82 -5.51 -9.65 8.82
N SER A 83 -5.70 -8.39 9.24
CA SER A 83 -6.37 -7.37 8.44
C SER A 83 -5.59 -7.01 7.17
N SER A 84 -6.32 -6.77 6.10
CA SER A 84 -5.78 -6.21 4.86
C SER A 84 -5.29 -4.78 5.06
N ALA A 85 -4.31 -4.36 4.25
CA ALA A 85 -3.93 -2.95 4.15
C ALA A 85 -4.90 -2.18 3.22
N LEU A 86 -5.25 -0.93 3.58
CA LEU A 86 -5.94 0.02 2.71
C LEU A 86 -4.99 0.68 1.70
N ILE A 87 -5.53 1.25 0.61
CA ILE A 87 -4.73 1.85 -0.47
C ILE A 87 -5.40 3.04 -1.16
N GLY A 88 -6.21 3.81 -0.47
CA GLY A 88 -6.77 5.07 -0.98
C GLY A 88 -7.97 4.91 -1.90
N SER A 89 -8.06 3.86 -2.69
CA SER A 89 -9.16 3.62 -3.63
C SER A 89 -9.64 2.17 -3.61
N GLY A 90 -10.89 1.93 -4.03
CA GLY A 90 -11.54 0.62 -3.90
C GLY A 90 -11.80 0.23 -2.45
N MET A 91 -11.99 1.21 -1.59
CA MET A 91 -12.30 1.00 -0.17
C MET A 91 -13.81 1.08 0.05
N CYS A 92 -14.33 0.18 0.87
CA CYS A 92 -15.73 0.21 1.29
C CYS A 92 -15.80 0.15 2.81
N PHE A 93 -16.69 0.97 3.39
CA PHE A 93 -16.85 1.09 4.84
C PHE A 93 -18.34 1.11 5.21
N ASP A 94 -18.65 0.62 6.42
CA ASP A 94 -19.89 0.93 7.10
C ASP A 94 -20.10 2.44 7.13
N TYR A 95 -21.25 2.92 6.67
CA TYR A 95 -21.50 4.36 6.51
C TYR A 95 -21.51 5.10 7.84
N SER A 96 -22.11 4.51 8.88
CA SER A 96 -22.16 5.12 10.22
C SER A 96 -20.77 5.28 10.81
N TRP A 97 -19.93 4.24 10.68
CA TRP A 97 -18.55 4.30 11.11
C TRP A 97 -17.76 5.36 10.32
N PHE A 98 -17.85 5.33 8.98
CA PHE A 98 -17.11 6.24 8.11
C PHE A 98 -17.48 7.71 8.35
N SER A 99 -18.78 8.05 8.42
CA SER A 99 -19.26 9.42 8.63
C SER A 99 -18.78 10.00 9.98
N SER A 100 -18.68 9.17 11.02
CA SER A 100 -18.19 9.58 12.34
C SER A 100 -16.66 9.76 12.42
N HIS A 101 -15.90 9.18 11.48
CA HIS A 101 -14.43 9.20 11.48
C HIS A 101 -13.83 10.10 10.40
N VAL A 102 -14.48 10.25 9.26
CA VAL A 102 -13.96 11.07 8.15
C VAL A 102 -13.71 12.53 8.55
N THR A 103 -14.49 13.07 9.49
CA THR A 103 -14.33 14.42 10.02
C THR A 103 -13.04 14.59 10.86
N LYS A 104 -12.49 13.51 11.38
CA LYS A 104 -11.27 13.49 12.21
C LYS A 104 -9.99 13.41 11.38
N LEU A 105 -10.09 13.21 10.06
CA LEU A 105 -8.93 13.12 9.17
C LEU A 105 -8.18 14.45 9.10
N THR A 106 -6.88 14.39 9.29
CA THR A 106 -6.02 15.58 9.39
C THR A 106 -4.93 15.64 8.32
N THR A 107 -4.54 14.49 7.76
CA THR A 107 -3.43 14.40 6.80
C THR A 107 -3.91 14.16 5.36
N ALA A 108 -2.99 14.27 4.40
CA ALA A 108 -3.21 13.90 3.00
C ALA A 108 -3.12 12.38 2.74
N GLY A 109 -2.87 11.58 3.78
CA GLY A 109 -2.86 10.12 3.74
C GLY A 109 -4.10 9.56 4.43
N GLU A 110 -5.28 9.94 3.96
CA GLU A 110 -6.57 9.60 4.53
C GLU A 110 -6.81 8.08 4.63
N ASP A 111 -6.31 7.30 3.68
CA ASP A 111 -6.37 5.85 3.69
C ASP A 111 -5.64 5.25 4.90
N ARG A 112 -4.45 5.77 5.21
CA ARG A 112 -3.64 5.33 6.36
C ARG A 112 -4.28 5.74 7.69
N GLU A 113 -4.83 6.95 7.79
CA GLU A 113 -5.54 7.39 9.00
C GLU A 113 -6.79 6.56 9.26
N LEU A 114 -7.60 6.30 8.21
CA LEU A 114 -8.78 5.42 8.31
C LEU A 114 -8.38 4.00 8.73
N GLU A 115 -7.31 3.46 8.16
CA GLU A 115 -6.79 2.15 8.54
C GLU A 115 -6.38 2.11 10.02
N VAL A 116 -5.69 3.14 10.52
CA VAL A 116 -5.32 3.24 11.93
C VAL A 116 -6.55 3.29 12.83
N PHE A 117 -7.60 4.05 12.46
CA PHE A 117 -8.84 4.10 13.24
C PHE A 117 -9.54 2.73 13.30
N LEU A 118 -9.68 2.06 12.16
CA LEU A 118 -10.26 0.71 12.09
C LEU A 118 -9.52 -0.27 12.99
N LEU A 119 -8.20 -0.30 12.88
CA LEU A 119 -7.37 -1.24 13.63
C LEU A 119 -7.37 -0.95 15.14
N ARG A 120 -7.42 0.33 15.54
CA ARG A 120 -7.56 0.70 16.97
C ARG A 120 -8.87 0.23 17.57
N GLU A 121 -9.93 0.25 16.79
CA GLU A 121 -11.25 -0.22 17.21
C GLU A 121 -11.43 -1.74 17.06
N GLY A 122 -10.39 -2.45 16.59
CA GLY A 122 -10.44 -3.89 16.37
C GLY A 122 -11.29 -4.31 15.19
N ILE A 123 -11.57 -3.38 14.26
CA ILE A 123 -12.35 -3.67 13.05
C ILE A 123 -11.44 -4.34 12.04
N TYR A 124 -11.85 -5.54 11.61
CA TYR A 124 -11.15 -6.31 10.59
C TYR A 124 -11.39 -5.74 9.19
N ILE A 125 -10.31 -5.61 8.42
CA ILE A 125 -10.38 -5.17 7.02
C ILE A 125 -10.31 -6.40 6.12
N LYS A 126 -11.39 -6.68 5.44
CA LYS A 126 -11.48 -7.78 4.46
C LYS A 126 -10.85 -7.37 3.14
N TYR A 127 -10.10 -8.27 2.53
CA TYR A 127 -9.62 -8.11 1.15
C TYR A 127 -10.54 -8.88 0.17
N ALA A 128 -11.07 -8.17 -0.81
CA ALA A 128 -11.87 -8.73 -1.90
C ALA A 128 -10.96 -8.92 -3.14
N ASP A 129 -10.26 -10.06 -3.19
CA ASP A 129 -9.26 -10.39 -4.23
C ASP A 129 -9.86 -10.47 -5.65
N ASP A 130 -11.13 -10.79 -5.73
CA ASP A 130 -11.89 -11.00 -6.96
C ASP A 130 -12.73 -9.79 -7.42
N ILE A 131 -12.84 -8.72 -6.62
CA ILE A 131 -13.56 -7.49 -6.96
C ILE A 131 -12.56 -6.44 -7.44
N LEU A 132 -12.49 -6.23 -8.76
CA LEU A 132 -11.44 -5.45 -9.39
C LEU A 132 -11.76 -3.96 -9.49
N VAL A 133 -10.75 -3.13 -9.22
CA VAL A 133 -10.75 -1.68 -9.45
C VAL A 133 -9.53 -1.34 -10.30
N PHE A 134 -9.76 -0.83 -11.51
CA PHE A 134 -8.71 -0.47 -12.45
C PHE A 134 -8.29 0.98 -12.23
N ASP A 135 -7.03 1.18 -11.90
CA ASP A 135 -6.40 2.44 -11.52
C ASP A 135 -5.30 2.83 -12.52
N GLU A 136 -5.22 4.11 -12.88
CA GLU A 136 -4.23 4.60 -13.83
C GLU A 136 -2.87 4.76 -13.17
N LYS A 137 -1.85 4.10 -13.72
CA LYS A 137 -0.49 4.16 -13.21
C LYS A 137 0.31 5.27 -13.88
N VAL A 138 1.13 5.94 -13.07
CA VAL A 138 2.00 7.02 -13.53
C VAL A 138 2.99 6.50 -14.58
N SER A 139 3.03 7.13 -15.75
CA SER A 139 3.89 6.75 -16.86
C SER A 139 5.23 7.50 -16.86
N ASN A 140 5.33 8.64 -16.17
CA ASN A 140 6.50 9.50 -16.10
C ASN A 140 7.35 9.21 -14.85
N ALA A 141 8.67 9.08 -15.02
CA ALA A 141 9.62 8.78 -13.94
C ALA A 141 9.71 9.87 -12.86
N ASP A 142 9.55 11.16 -13.23
CA ASP A 142 9.63 12.26 -12.26
C ASP A 142 8.36 12.36 -11.42
N ASN A 143 7.18 12.14 -12.03
CA ASN A 143 5.91 12.05 -11.31
C ASN A 143 5.91 10.84 -10.37
N PHE A 144 6.40 9.69 -10.83
CA PHE A 144 6.58 8.49 -10.01
C PHE A 144 7.45 8.77 -8.78
N GLN A 145 8.55 9.50 -8.91
CA GLN A 145 9.41 9.83 -7.78
C GLN A 145 8.72 10.76 -6.77
N ARG A 146 8.04 11.81 -7.25
CA ARG A 146 7.28 12.73 -6.38
C ARG A 146 6.20 11.97 -5.61
N GLN A 147 5.47 11.09 -6.28
CA GLN A 147 4.45 10.24 -5.64
C GLN A 147 5.07 9.33 -4.57
N ARG A 148 6.20 8.65 -4.87
CA ARG A 148 6.89 7.77 -3.91
C ARG A 148 7.44 8.53 -2.71
N GLN A 149 7.99 9.73 -2.92
CA GLN A 149 8.46 10.57 -1.83
C GLN A 149 7.32 10.96 -0.89
N ARG A 150 6.18 11.38 -1.43
CA ARG A 150 4.97 11.66 -0.64
C ARG A 150 4.51 10.44 0.17
N TRP A 151 4.48 9.27 -0.45
CA TRP A 151 4.11 8.03 0.25
C TRP A 151 5.07 7.64 1.36
N MET A 152 6.37 7.86 1.17
CA MET A 152 7.37 7.62 2.22
C MET A 152 7.18 8.59 3.40
N SER A 153 6.95 9.87 3.14
CA SER A 153 6.67 10.85 4.20
C SER A 153 5.40 10.48 4.98
N ALA A 154 4.32 10.13 4.27
CA ALA A 154 3.08 9.66 4.90
C ALA A 154 3.29 8.37 5.73
N GLN A 155 4.14 7.45 5.27
CA GLN A 155 4.46 6.22 5.99
C GLN A 155 5.20 6.51 7.29
N VAL A 156 6.20 7.40 7.27
CA VAL A 156 6.96 7.79 8.47
C VAL A 156 6.04 8.48 9.49
N ASN A 157 5.21 9.42 9.05
CA ASN A 157 4.27 10.12 9.92
C ASN A 157 3.25 9.16 10.55
N CYS A 158 2.72 8.24 9.75
CA CYS A 158 1.81 7.19 10.22
C CYS A 158 2.51 6.30 11.26
N PHE A 159 3.75 5.85 11.01
CA PHE A 159 4.53 5.06 11.96
C PHE A 159 4.71 5.78 13.29
N LEU A 160 5.15 7.04 13.28
CA LEU A 160 5.34 7.83 14.49
C LEU A 160 4.04 8.03 15.28
N SER A 161 2.92 8.23 14.58
CA SER A 161 1.59 8.30 15.20
C SER A 161 1.21 6.97 15.85
N MET A 162 1.44 5.85 15.16
CA MET A 162 1.10 4.51 15.68
C MET A 162 1.93 4.11 16.90
N LEU A 163 3.20 4.53 16.98
CA LEU A 163 4.06 4.24 18.13
C LEU A 163 3.46 4.71 19.47
N ARG A 164 2.72 5.81 19.49
CA ARG A 164 2.10 6.34 20.72
C ARG A 164 1.06 5.39 21.31
N HIS A 165 0.38 4.62 20.46
CA HIS A 165 -0.69 3.69 20.85
C HIS A 165 -0.23 2.23 20.87
N LEU A 166 1.03 1.97 20.50
CA LEU A 166 1.58 0.62 20.48
C LEU A 166 1.57 -0.07 21.83
N PRO A 167 1.92 0.59 22.97
CA PRO A 167 1.84 -0.04 24.29
C PRO A 167 0.42 -0.51 24.64
N GLU A 168 -0.60 0.29 24.32
CA GLU A 168 -2.00 -0.07 24.52
C GLU A 168 -2.39 -1.28 23.67
N ALA A 169 -1.97 -1.29 22.39
CA ALA A 169 -2.22 -2.39 21.47
C ALA A 169 -1.59 -3.70 21.94
N VAL A 170 -0.38 -3.64 22.51
CA VAL A 170 0.30 -4.82 23.08
C VAL A 170 -0.46 -5.35 24.30
N ILE A 171 -0.89 -4.48 25.23
CA ILE A 171 -1.65 -4.87 26.43
C ILE A 171 -2.99 -5.50 26.01
N ARG A 172 -3.65 -4.95 25.00
CA ARG A 172 -4.94 -5.45 24.49
C ARG A 172 -4.81 -6.64 23.53
N LEU A 173 -3.59 -7.09 23.23
CA LEU A 173 -3.29 -8.15 22.23
C LEU A 173 -3.90 -7.84 20.86
N ASN A 174 -3.93 -6.57 20.46
CA ASN A 174 -4.40 -6.15 19.16
C ASN A 174 -3.35 -6.44 18.09
N ILE A 175 -3.32 -7.69 17.65
CA ILE A 175 -2.31 -8.21 16.70
C ILE A 175 -2.34 -7.44 15.37
N ASN A 176 -3.52 -7.07 14.88
CA ASN A 176 -3.65 -6.31 13.63
C ASN A 176 -2.98 -4.93 13.71
N TYR A 177 -3.14 -4.24 14.84
CA TYR A 177 -2.48 -2.95 15.06
C TYR A 177 -0.95 -3.09 15.18
N ILE A 178 -0.49 -4.10 15.91
CA ILE A 178 0.94 -4.40 16.08
C ILE A 178 1.57 -4.74 14.73
N ASP A 179 0.95 -5.65 13.98
CA ASP A 179 1.40 -6.04 12.64
C ASP A 179 1.49 -4.83 11.70
N LYS A 180 0.46 -3.99 11.68
CA LYS A 180 0.49 -2.76 10.87
C LYS A 180 1.60 -1.81 11.29
N THR A 181 1.86 -1.65 12.58
CA THR A 181 2.97 -0.83 13.07
C THR A 181 4.30 -1.36 12.55
N ILE A 182 4.51 -2.68 12.55
CA ILE A 182 5.70 -3.32 11.97
C ILE A 182 5.78 -3.08 10.46
N GLN A 183 4.66 -3.18 9.74
CA GLN A 183 4.63 -2.89 8.28
C GLN A 183 5.08 -1.46 7.97
N GLN A 184 4.70 -0.47 8.79
CA GLN A 184 5.14 0.93 8.60
C GLN A 184 6.64 1.13 8.85
N MET A 185 7.32 0.23 9.57
CA MET A 185 8.79 0.24 9.74
C MET A 185 9.53 -0.24 8.49
N LEU A 186 8.88 -0.97 7.60
CA LEU A 186 9.55 -1.58 6.47
C LEU A 186 10.03 -0.52 5.48
N ILE A 187 11.32 -0.57 5.15
CA ILE A 187 11.90 0.26 4.10
C ILE A 187 11.38 -0.19 2.72
N PRO A 188 11.34 0.72 1.72
CA PRO A 188 10.94 0.35 0.37
C PRO A 188 11.74 -0.86 -0.14
N ARG A 189 11.04 -1.85 -0.69
CA ARG A 189 11.60 -3.15 -1.12
C ARG A 189 12.81 -3.02 -2.06
N SER A 190 12.77 -2.05 -2.96
CA SER A 190 13.88 -1.79 -3.87
C SER A 190 15.12 -1.28 -3.15
N MET A 191 14.96 -0.48 -2.10
CA MET A 191 16.06 -0.03 -1.24
C MET A 191 16.58 -1.18 -0.37
N LEU A 192 15.69 -2.04 0.14
CA LEU A 192 16.08 -3.25 0.88
C LEU A 192 16.94 -4.18 0.02
N LEU A 193 16.53 -4.45 -1.22
CA LEU A 193 17.32 -5.29 -2.13
C LEU A 193 18.71 -4.68 -2.42
N LEU A 194 18.79 -3.36 -2.64
CA LEU A 194 20.07 -2.67 -2.82
C LEU A 194 20.94 -2.76 -1.58
N PHE A 195 20.37 -2.58 -0.40
CA PHE A 195 21.07 -2.71 0.86
C PHE A 195 21.60 -4.13 1.08
N LEU A 196 20.76 -5.15 0.85
CA LEU A 196 21.16 -6.55 0.99
C LEU A 196 22.28 -6.91 -0.01
N LEU A 197 22.20 -6.44 -1.27
CA LEU A 197 23.24 -6.64 -2.26
C LEU A 197 24.55 -5.98 -1.83
N PHE A 198 24.49 -4.72 -1.38
CA PHE A 198 25.66 -3.99 -0.88
C PHE A 198 26.30 -4.72 0.29
N MET A 199 25.54 -5.12 1.29
CA MET A 199 26.04 -5.87 2.46
C MET A 199 26.62 -7.23 2.07
N SER A 200 26.02 -7.93 1.09
CA SER A 200 26.55 -9.20 0.58
C SER A 200 27.95 -9.01 -0.02
N LEU A 201 28.14 -7.97 -0.82
CA LEU A 201 29.45 -7.66 -1.44
C LEU A 201 30.49 -7.24 -0.40
N VAL A 202 30.14 -6.33 0.51
CA VAL A 202 31.04 -5.85 1.57
C VAL A 202 31.49 -7.02 2.46
N MET A 203 30.54 -7.85 2.89
CA MET A 203 30.86 -8.99 3.78
C MET A 203 31.60 -10.10 3.06
N SER A 204 31.45 -10.27 1.75
CA SER A 204 32.28 -11.20 0.97
C SER A 204 33.76 -10.83 0.99
N ALA A 205 34.06 -9.51 1.04
CA ALA A 205 35.44 -9.02 1.11
C ALA A 205 36.00 -9.00 2.55
N ALA A 206 35.15 -8.58 3.52
CA ALA A 206 35.59 -8.34 4.90
C ALA A 206 35.51 -9.59 5.80
N ALA A 207 34.51 -10.44 5.62
CA ALA A 207 34.23 -11.59 6.47
C ALA A 207 33.46 -12.67 5.70
N PRO A 208 34.13 -13.52 4.89
CA PRO A 208 33.49 -14.46 3.96
C PRO A 208 32.45 -15.38 4.60
N TRP A 209 32.66 -15.88 5.83
CA TRP A 209 31.68 -16.72 6.54
C TRP A 209 30.39 -15.99 6.83
N TRP A 210 30.44 -14.72 7.20
CA TRP A 210 29.27 -13.89 7.46
C TRP A 210 28.55 -13.46 6.16
N SER A 211 29.21 -13.52 5.02
CA SER A 211 28.62 -13.19 3.71
C SER A 211 27.51 -14.17 3.34
N ILE A 212 27.60 -15.46 3.74
CA ILE A 212 26.58 -16.49 3.46
C ILE A 212 25.23 -16.05 3.94
N LYS A 213 25.13 -15.47 5.16
CA LYS A 213 23.89 -14.95 5.73
C LYS A 213 23.30 -13.85 4.83
N TRP A 214 24.12 -12.92 4.35
CA TRP A 214 23.63 -11.80 3.55
C TRP A 214 23.17 -12.23 2.15
N TRP A 215 23.91 -13.14 1.52
CA TRP A 215 23.52 -13.75 0.26
C TRP A 215 22.23 -14.57 0.41
N SER A 216 22.09 -15.34 1.48
CA SER A 216 20.85 -16.07 1.77
C SER A 216 19.66 -15.15 1.95
N LEU A 217 19.80 -14.05 2.71
CA LEU A 217 18.75 -13.05 2.87
C LEU A 217 18.36 -12.38 1.55
N LEU A 218 19.34 -12.05 0.70
CA LEU A 218 19.09 -11.48 -0.62
C LEU A 218 18.31 -12.45 -1.51
N VAL A 219 18.74 -13.70 -1.57
CA VAL A 219 18.08 -14.73 -2.39
C VAL A 219 16.67 -15.01 -1.88
N LEU A 220 16.48 -15.20 -0.56
CA LEU A 220 15.17 -15.44 0.04
C LEU A 220 14.21 -14.26 -0.17
N THR A 221 14.71 -13.02 -0.01
CA THR A 221 13.91 -11.83 -0.28
C THR A 221 13.54 -11.75 -1.77
N GLY A 222 14.50 -11.95 -2.67
CA GLY A 222 14.23 -11.96 -4.11
C GLY A 222 13.22 -13.04 -4.51
N LEU A 223 13.36 -14.26 -3.97
CA LEU A 223 12.44 -15.36 -4.21
C LEU A 223 11.03 -15.05 -3.68
N SER A 224 10.91 -14.50 -2.47
CA SER A 224 9.60 -14.14 -1.91
C SER A 224 8.90 -13.09 -2.74
N LEU A 225 9.62 -12.06 -3.21
CA LEU A 225 9.06 -11.05 -4.10
C LEU A 225 8.67 -11.62 -5.47
N PHE A 226 9.48 -12.54 -6.01
CA PHE A 226 9.15 -13.23 -7.26
C PHE A 226 7.87 -14.07 -7.13
N LEU A 227 7.74 -14.84 -6.04
CA LEU A 227 6.55 -15.64 -5.76
C LEU A 227 5.31 -14.77 -5.49
N ALA A 228 5.48 -13.56 -4.97
CA ALA A 228 4.40 -12.62 -4.75
C ALA A 228 3.85 -11.99 -6.06
N ILE A 229 4.60 -12.06 -7.17
CA ILE A 229 4.10 -11.61 -8.49
C ILE A 229 3.08 -12.64 -8.98
N PRO A 230 1.85 -12.27 -9.36
CA PRO A 230 0.90 -13.19 -9.97
C PRO A 230 1.47 -13.85 -11.25
N ALA A 231 1.14 -15.12 -11.48
CA ALA A 231 1.69 -15.90 -12.59
C ALA A 231 1.48 -15.20 -13.97
N ARG A 232 0.33 -14.52 -14.13
CA ARG A 232 -0.02 -13.74 -15.33
C ARG A 232 0.99 -12.63 -15.68
N LEU A 233 1.69 -12.09 -14.65
CA LEU A 233 2.66 -11.00 -14.81
C LEU A 233 4.12 -11.48 -14.84
N ARG A 234 4.41 -12.77 -14.64
CA ARG A 234 5.76 -13.34 -14.73
C ARG A 234 6.22 -13.50 -16.17
N THR A 235 6.22 -12.43 -16.94
CA THR A 235 6.58 -12.43 -18.36
C THR A 235 8.00 -11.92 -18.60
N LYS A 236 8.63 -12.35 -19.72
CA LYS A 236 9.95 -11.83 -20.12
C LYS A 236 9.96 -10.31 -20.26
N SER A 237 8.84 -9.71 -20.70
CA SER A 237 8.69 -8.27 -20.82
C SER A 237 8.80 -7.55 -19.48
N VAL A 238 8.24 -8.08 -18.40
CA VAL A 238 8.36 -7.51 -17.04
C VAL A 238 9.80 -7.60 -16.56
N PHE A 239 10.44 -8.77 -16.72
CA PHE A 239 11.81 -8.97 -16.27
C PHE A 239 12.84 -8.11 -17.03
N SER A 240 12.63 -7.84 -18.30
CA SER A 240 13.51 -6.94 -19.07
C SER A 240 13.52 -5.50 -18.53
N LYS A 241 12.49 -5.10 -17.77
CA LYS A 241 12.36 -3.76 -17.16
C LYS A 241 13.01 -3.63 -15.78
N VAL A 242 13.56 -4.71 -15.21
CA VAL A 242 14.22 -4.70 -13.89
C VAL A 242 15.39 -3.70 -13.83
N GLY A 243 16.12 -3.50 -14.95
CA GLY A 243 17.15 -2.46 -15.03
C GLY A 243 16.61 -1.04 -14.80
N THR A 244 15.39 -0.75 -15.22
CA THR A 244 14.71 0.52 -14.94
C THR A 244 14.38 0.64 -13.46
N LEU A 245 13.93 -0.43 -12.81
CA LEU A 245 13.68 -0.46 -11.36
C LEU A 245 14.96 -0.11 -10.59
N LEU A 246 16.10 -0.68 -10.97
CA LEU A 246 17.39 -0.39 -10.31
C LEU A 246 17.76 1.10 -10.41
N ARG A 247 17.63 1.69 -11.62
CA ARG A 247 17.89 3.13 -11.83
C ARG A 247 16.95 4.00 -10.99
N LEU A 248 15.67 3.71 -10.96
CA LEU A 248 14.68 4.42 -10.14
C LEU A 248 14.99 4.31 -8.64
N SER A 249 15.43 3.14 -8.19
CA SER A 249 15.79 2.90 -6.78
C SER A 249 17.02 3.68 -6.34
N ILE A 250 18.06 3.75 -7.19
CA ILE A 250 19.26 4.55 -6.92
C ILE A 250 18.88 6.05 -6.88
N LYS A 251 18.01 6.52 -7.78
CA LYS A 251 17.57 7.91 -7.79
C LYS A 251 16.71 8.22 -6.56
N MET A 252 15.87 7.28 -6.09
CA MET A 252 15.16 7.39 -4.81
C MET A 252 16.10 7.50 -3.63
N ALA A 253 17.12 6.63 -3.54
CA ALA A 253 18.09 6.63 -2.45
C ALA A 253 18.84 7.96 -2.32
N ARG A 254 19.15 8.62 -3.45
CA ARG A 254 19.74 9.96 -3.44
C ARG A 254 18.82 11.03 -2.88
N ASN A 255 17.51 10.90 -3.11
CA ASN A 255 16.50 11.89 -2.72
C ASN A 255 15.93 11.67 -1.32
N VAL A 256 16.30 10.59 -0.61
CA VAL A 256 15.85 10.32 0.78
C VAL A 256 16.22 11.46 1.73
N ARG A 257 17.32 12.16 1.48
CA ARG A 257 17.76 13.33 2.30
C ARG A 257 16.84 14.54 2.20
N HIS A 258 15.95 14.59 1.21
CA HIS A 258 15.01 15.68 0.97
C HIS A 258 13.57 15.30 1.36
N ILE A 259 13.40 14.34 2.27
CA ILE A 259 12.07 14.02 2.83
C ILE A 259 11.67 15.19 3.73
N ASP A 260 10.72 15.98 3.27
CA ASP A 260 10.17 17.10 4.04
C ASP A 260 9.06 16.57 4.95
N HIS A 261 9.29 16.64 6.27
CA HIS A 261 8.33 16.23 7.30
C HIS A 261 7.17 17.21 7.48
N LYS A 262 7.19 18.35 6.79
CA LYS A 262 6.21 19.45 6.95
C LYS A 262 5.29 19.65 5.74
N ASN A 263 5.46 18.90 4.64
CA ASN A 263 4.62 19.10 3.46
C ASN A 263 3.24 18.43 3.66
N GLU A 264 2.32 19.19 4.23
CA GLU A 264 0.89 18.88 4.31
C GLU A 264 0.11 19.28 3.03
N ASP A 265 0.79 19.91 2.07
CA ASP A 265 0.16 20.40 0.84
C ASP A 265 -0.07 19.29 -0.17
N PHE A 266 -1.30 19.20 -0.66
CA PHE A 266 -1.71 18.29 -1.73
C PHE A 266 -1.06 18.74 -3.05
N ILE A 267 0.02 18.06 -3.46
CA ILE A 267 0.64 18.29 -4.77
C ILE A 267 -0.13 17.46 -5.80
N HIS A 268 -0.86 18.12 -6.68
CA HIS A 268 -1.54 17.50 -7.81
C HIS A 268 -0.50 16.82 -8.72
N THR A 269 -0.70 15.54 -9.02
CA THR A 269 0.17 14.80 -9.94
C THR A 269 -0.57 14.63 -11.26
N ASP A 270 -0.08 15.26 -12.31
CA ASP A 270 -0.63 15.06 -13.66
C ASP A 270 -0.33 13.63 -14.13
N HIS A 271 -1.36 12.91 -14.56
CA HIS A 271 -1.27 11.53 -15.06
C HIS A 271 -0.87 11.45 -16.54
N LYS A 272 -0.63 12.59 -17.23
CA LYS A 272 -0.18 12.65 -18.63
C LYS A 272 1.33 12.76 -18.76
#